data_0a90b8efbf8d562c04354f7b58e13491
#
_entry.id   0a90b8efbf8d562c04354f7b58e13491
#
_cell.length_a   1.000
_cell.length_b   1.000
_cell.length_c   1.000
_cell.angle_alpha   90.00
_cell.angle_beta   90.00
_cell.angle_gamma   90.00
#
_symmetry.space_group_name_H-M   'P 1'
#
loop_
_entity.id
_entity.type
_entity.pdbx_description
1 polymer ?
#
loop_
_entity_poly.entity_id
_entity_poly.type
_entity_poly.pdbx_seq_one_letter_code
_entity_poly.pdbx_strand_id
1 'polypeptide(L)'
;LDSEAGQMMLANPYKNGEISAWEKFASGKALYEKYGKKAEEINDKATWEEFTRGMALGIIELCAVIEPDAIIIGGGVGTHFNKFGQILAKEIKKDLPYMVKTPKLYGAKNAELASLLGTYEYSRSHA
;
A
#
# COMPACT_ATOMS: atom_id res chain seq x y z
N LEU A 1 -14.85 2.58 0.48
CA LEU A 1 -13.95 2.80 1.58
C LEU A 1 -12.50 2.77 1.16
N ASP A 2 -12.16 1.75 0.39
CA ASP A 2 -10.82 1.66 -0.14
C ASP A 2 -10.48 2.85 -1.01
N SER A 3 -11.43 3.35 -1.81
CA SER A 3 -11.15 4.50 -2.65
C SER A 3 -10.93 5.76 -1.81
N GLU A 4 -11.52 5.82 -0.63
CA GLU A 4 -11.35 6.98 0.24
C GLU A 4 -9.96 7.01 0.87
N ALA A 5 -9.38 5.85 1.13
CA ALA A 5 -8.01 5.81 1.65
C ALA A 5 -7.04 6.42 0.65
N GLY A 6 -7.27 6.18 -0.64
CA GLY A 6 -6.43 6.75 -1.69
C GLY A 6 -6.48 8.26 -1.75
N GLN A 7 -7.50 8.88 -1.16
CA GLN A 7 -7.64 10.33 -1.15
C GLN A 7 -6.90 11.00 0.01
N MET A 8 -6.28 10.22 0.92
CA MET A 8 -5.52 10.82 2.01
C MET A 8 -4.43 11.74 1.47
N MET A 9 -4.33 12.93 2.07
CA MET A 9 -3.32 13.90 1.65
C MET A 9 -2.05 13.68 2.46
N LEU A 10 -0.98 13.33 1.78
CA LEU A 10 0.30 13.00 2.43
C LEU A 10 1.45 13.70 1.73
N ALA A 11 2.58 13.78 2.43
CA ALA A 11 3.80 14.32 1.83
C ALA A 11 4.35 13.30 0.85
N ASN A 12 4.43 13.68 -0.41
CA ASN A 12 4.89 12.79 -1.48
C ASN A 12 6.40 12.63 -1.38
N PRO A 13 6.88 11.40 -1.12
CA PRO A 13 8.32 11.18 -0.92
C PRO A 13 9.15 11.33 -2.19
N TYR A 14 8.48 11.39 -3.35
CA TYR A 14 9.18 11.50 -4.64
C TYR A 14 9.18 12.91 -5.19
N LYS A 15 8.58 13.87 -4.48
CA LYS A 15 8.49 15.26 -4.92
C LYS A 15 8.77 16.22 -3.78
N ASN A 16 9.88 16.00 -3.09
CA ASN A 16 10.35 16.88 -2.02
C ASN A 16 9.30 17.18 -0.95
N GLY A 17 8.43 16.20 -0.66
CA GLY A 17 7.43 16.35 0.38
C GLY A 17 6.23 17.19 0.00
N GLU A 18 6.06 17.48 -1.29
CA GLU A 18 4.87 18.18 -1.76
C GLU A 18 3.63 17.38 -1.39
N ILE A 19 2.60 18.05 -0.88
CA ILE A 19 1.39 17.37 -0.43
C ILE A 19 0.57 16.92 -1.64
N SER A 20 0.18 15.65 -1.65
CA SER A 20 -0.69 15.13 -2.70
C SER A 20 -1.49 13.95 -2.17
N ALA A 21 -2.54 13.54 -2.90
CA ALA A 21 -3.32 12.39 -2.51
C ALA A 21 -2.46 11.14 -2.61
N TRP A 22 -2.64 10.23 -1.67
CA TRP A 22 -1.83 9.01 -1.59
C TRP A 22 -1.86 8.22 -2.90
N GLU A 23 -3.03 8.11 -3.54
CA GLU A 23 -3.12 7.35 -4.79
C GLU A 23 -2.30 7.95 -5.92
N LYS A 24 -1.95 9.23 -5.82
CA LYS A 24 -1.14 9.88 -6.84
C LYS A 24 0.30 9.38 -6.86
N PHE A 25 0.76 8.75 -5.80
CA PHE A 25 2.12 8.21 -5.80
C PHE A 25 2.20 6.76 -5.33
N ALA A 26 1.07 6.12 -5.01
CA ALA A 26 1.09 4.75 -4.51
C ALA A 26 0.22 3.78 -5.31
N SER A 27 -0.44 4.24 -6.37
CA SER A 27 -1.31 3.39 -7.18
C SER A 27 -0.55 2.74 -8.33
N GLY A 28 -1.20 1.77 -8.98
CA GLY A 28 -0.62 1.16 -10.18
C GLY A 28 -0.40 2.17 -11.29
N LYS A 29 -1.30 3.14 -11.41
CA LYS A 29 -1.13 4.21 -12.39
C LYS A 29 0.11 5.03 -12.08
N ALA A 30 0.32 5.33 -10.81
CA ALA A 30 1.49 6.10 -10.39
C ALA A 30 2.78 5.32 -10.66
N LEU A 31 2.75 4.00 -10.46
CA LEU A 31 3.88 3.14 -10.76
C LEU A 31 4.27 3.26 -12.22
N TYR A 32 3.27 3.15 -13.09
CA TYR A 32 3.52 3.25 -14.53
C TYR A 32 4.04 4.62 -14.93
N GLU A 33 3.46 5.68 -14.36
CA GLU A 33 3.89 7.03 -14.69
C GLU A 33 5.33 7.29 -14.24
N LYS A 34 5.72 6.71 -13.11
CA LYS A 34 7.05 6.95 -12.58
C LYS A 34 8.13 6.15 -13.30
N TYR A 35 7.85 4.89 -13.61
CA TYR A 35 8.88 4.00 -14.15
C TYR A 35 8.68 3.62 -15.62
N GLY A 36 7.55 3.97 -16.19
CA GLY A 36 7.25 3.60 -17.59
C GLY A 36 7.01 2.12 -17.76
N LYS A 37 6.77 1.39 -16.68
CA LYS A 37 6.55 -0.04 -16.69
C LYS A 37 5.39 -0.41 -15.79
N LYS A 38 4.69 -1.48 -16.15
CA LYS A 38 3.64 -2.02 -15.30
C LYS A 38 4.26 -2.94 -14.26
N ALA A 39 3.50 -3.23 -13.20
CA ALA A 39 3.99 -4.10 -12.14
C ALA A 39 4.51 -5.44 -12.66
N GLU A 40 3.82 -6.00 -13.66
CA GLU A 40 4.22 -7.28 -14.22
C GLU A 40 5.60 -7.25 -14.88
N GLU A 41 6.06 -6.07 -15.27
CA GLU A 41 7.34 -5.90 -15.95
C GLU A 41 8.48 -5.53 -15.00
N ILE A 42 8.16 -5.23 -13.75
CA ILE A 42 9.18 -4.80 -12.80
C ILE A 42 9.63 -5.98 -11.96
N ASN A 43 10.89 -6.36 -12.12
CA ASN A 43 11.44 -7.52 -11.43
C ASN A 43 12.61 -7.20 -10.52
N ASP A 44 13.13 -5.98 -10.57
CA ASP A 44 14.27 -5.62 -9.73
C ASP A 44 13.83 -5.13 -8.36
N LYS A 45 14.56 -5.56 -7.36
CA LYS A 45 14.27 -5.25 -5.98
C LYS A 45 14.37 -3.76 -5.68
N ALA A 46 15.34 -3.09 -6.27
CA ALA A 46 15.56 -1.66 -5.99
C ALA A 46 14.37 -0.81 -6.37
N THR A 47 13.73 -1.10 -7.50
CA THR A 47 12.54 -0.35 -7.92
C THR A 47 11.41 -0.57 -6.94
N TRP A 48 11.20 -1.81 -6.50
CA TRP A 48 10.16 -2.10 -5.53
C TRP A 48 10.44 -1.47 -4.18
N GLU A 49 11.72 -1.45 -3.77
CA GLU A 49 12.06 -0.78 -2.52
C GLU A 49 11.73 0.70 -2.55
N GLU A 50 11.98 1.34 -3.68
CA GLU A 50 11.67 2.75 -3.82
C GLU A 50 10.16 2.98 -3.86
N PHE A 51 9.45 2.20 -4.64
CA PHE A 51 8.01 2.41 -4.79
C PHE A 51 7.23 2.06 -3.53
N THR A 52 7.62 1.00 -2.83
CA THR A 52 6.90 0.60 -1.62
C THR A 52 7.07 1.59 -0.49
N ARG A 53 8.07 2.47 -0.57
CA ARG A 53 8.22 3.52 0.42
C ARG A 53 7.00 4.43 0.43
N GLY A 54 6.49 4.79 -0.74
CA GLY A 54 5.28 5.58 -0.84
C GLY A 54 4.04 4.82 -0.39
N MET A 55 3.98 3.54 -0.72
CA MET A 55 2.86 2.72 -0.27
C MET A 55 2.83 2.64 1.25
N ALA A 56 4.00 2.44 1.86
CA ALA A 56 4.10 2.29 3.30
C ALA A 56 3.64 3.53 4.06
N LEU A 57 3.87 4.72 3.52
CA LEU A 57 3.47 5.94 4.19
C LEU A 57 1.97 5.95 4.50
N GLY A 58 1.14 5.64 3.50
CA GLY A 58 -0.30 5.62 3.71
C GLY A 58 -0.75 4.50 4.63
N ILE A 59 -0.09 3.34 4.51
CA ILE A 59 -0.44 2.20 5.35
C ILE A 59 -0.14 2.50 6.81
N ILE A 60 0.99 3.14 7.08
CA ILE A 60 1.36 3.51 8.45
C ILE A 60 0.34 4.46 9.04
N GLU A 61 -0.13 5.44 8.24
CA GLU A 61 -1.16 6.36 8.70
C GLU A 61 -2.46 5.62 9.01
N LEU A 62 -2.85 4.69 8.17
CA LEU A 62 -4.05 3.90 8.43
C LEU A 62 -3.92 3.09 9.70
N CYS A 63 -2.75 2.49 9.92
CA CYS A 63 -2.52 1.70 11.12
C CYS A 63 -2.62 2.55 12.38
N ALA A 64 -2.11 3.77 12.33
CA ALA A 64 -2.14 4.66 13.48
C ALA A 64 -3.56 5.11 13.83
N VAL A 65 -4.41 5.26 12.82
CA VAL A 65 -5.75 5.79 13.02
C VAL A 65 -6.79 4.72 13.31
N ILE A 66 -6.79 3.63 12.55
CA ILE A 66 -7.84 2.62 12.65
C ILE A 66 -7.36 1.22 13.05
N GLU A 67 -6.05 1.02 13.15
CA GLU A 67 -5.46 -0.26 13.58
C GLU A 67 -6.10 -1.47 12.91
N PRO A 68 -6.06 -1.55 11.58
CA PRO A 68 -6.73 -2.65 10.87
C PRO A 68 -6.02 -3.98 11.13
N ASP A 69 -6.79 -5.07 11.12
CA ASP A 69 -6.21 -6.41 11.22
C ASP A 69 -5.57 -6.82 9.92
N ALA A 70 -6.13 -6.38 8.82
CA ALA A 70 -5.66 -6.76 7.49
C ALA A 70 -5.82 -5.60 6.51
N ILE A 71 -4.91 -5.55 5.55
CA ILE A 71 -4.97 -4.55 4.47
C ILE A 71 -4.86 -5.31 3.16
N ILE A 72 -5.75 -5.01 2.23
CA ILE A 72 -5.77 -5.64 0.92
C ILE A 72 -5.31 -4.62 -0.11
N ILE A 73 -4.27 -4.97 -0.84
CA ILE A 73 -3.78 -4.12 -1.92
C ILE A 73 -4.52 -4.51 -3.20
N GLY A 74 -5.40 -3.63 -3.66
CA GLY A 74 -6.22 -3.91 -4.83
C GLY A 74 -5.61 -3.44 -6.14
N GLY A 75 -6.40 -3.51 -7.19
CA GLY A 75 -6.01 -3.04 -8.51
C GLY A 75 -4.98 -3.91 -9.18
N GLY A 76 -4.45 -3.40 -10.30
CA GLY A 76 -3.47 -4.15 -11.08
C GLY A 76 -2.18 -4.44 -10.33
N VAL A 77 -1.75 -3.52 -9.48
CA VAL A 77 -0.53 -3.72 -8.73
C VAL A 77 -0.72 -4.83 -7.69
N GLY A 78 -1.93 -4.93 -7.12
CA GLY A 78 -2.21 -5.95 -6.10
C GLY A 78 -2.14 -7.37 -6.61
N THR A 79 -2.39 -7.60 -7.89
CA THR A 79 -2.29 -8.95 -8.45
C THR A 79 -0.85 -9.44 -8.50
N HIS A 80 0.12 -8.54 -8.33
CA HIS A 80 1.54 -8.88 -8.33
C HIS A 80 2.14 -8.74 -6.95
N PHE A 81 1.31 -8.88 -5.93
CA PHE A 81 1.73 -8.73 -4.54
C PHE A 81 2.92 -9.61 -4.18
N ASN A 82 3.03 -10.80 -4.77
CA ASN A 82 4.14 -11.69 -4.49
C ASN A 82 5.50 -11.07 -4.85
N LYS A 83 5.52 -10.07 -5.72
CA LYS A 83 6.77 -9.41 -6.10
C LYS A 83 7.24 -8.40 -5.05
N PHE A 84 6.32 -7.78 -4.31
CA PHE A 84 6.70 -6.69 -3.42
C PHE A 84 6.18 -6.82 -2.00
N GLY A 85 5.37 -7.82 -1.70
CA GLY A 85 4.74 -7.92 -0.38
C GLY A 85 5.72 -7.93 0.77
N GLN A 86 6.80 -8.69 0.67
CA GLN A 86 7.79 -8.75 1.73
C GLN A 86 8.58 -7.45 1.83
N ILE A 87 8.85 -6.84 0.69
CA ILE A 87 9.56 -5.57 0.65
C ILE A 87 8.71 -4.49 1.32
N LEU A 88 7.42 -4.47 0.99
CA LEU A 88 6.47 -3.54 1.60
C LEU A 88 6.39 -3.74 3.10
N ALA A 89 6.33 -4.99 3.55
CA ALA A 89 6.24 -5.28 4.98
C ALA A 89 7.46 -4.73 5.72
N LYS A 90 8.64 -4.83 5.13
CA LYS A 90 9.84 -4.29 5.75
C LYS A 90 9.80 -2.76 5.82
N GLU A 91 9.30 -2.12 4.76
CA GLU A 91 9.19 -0.67 4.75
C GLU A 91 8.22 -0.18 5.82
N ILE A 92 7.13 -0.89 6.00
CA ILE A 92 6.17 -0.54 7.04
C ILE A 92 6.81 -0.65 8.42
N LYS A 93 7.54 -1.74 8.67
CA LYS A 93 8.14 -1.97 9.97
C LYS A 93 9.19 -0.94 10.34
N LYS A 94 9.85 -0.35 9.36
CA LYS A 94 10.88 0.65 9.63
C LYS A 94 10.33 1.84 10.41
N ASP A 95 9.13 2.27 10.07
CA ASP A 95 8.59 3.51 10.62
C ASP A 95 7.32 3.33 11.45
N LEU A 96 6.81 2.12 11.54
CA LEU A 96 5.62 1.86 12.34
C LEU A 96 6.01 1.87 13.82
N PRO A 97 5.35 2.71 14.64
CA PRO A 97 5.64 2.70 16.07
C PRO A 97 5.43 1.32 16.65
N TYR A 98 6.34 0.88 17.54
CA TYR A 98 6.30 -0.49 18.00
C TYR A 98 5.02 -0.86 18.73
N MET A 99 4.33 0.11 19.30
CA MET A 99 3.08 -0.13 20.02
C MET A 99 1.88 -0.19 19.09
N VAL A 100 2.05 0.12 17.81
CA VAL A 100 0.97 0.05 16.84
C VAL A 100 0.95 -1.34 16.24
N LYS A 101 -0.25 -1.91 16.16
CA LYS A 101 -0.43 -3.26 15.61
C LYS A 101 -0.01 -3.34 14.15
N THR A 102 0.76 -4.38 13.81
CA THR A 102 1.14 -4.62 12.42
C THR A 102 0.05 -5.41 11.72
N PRO A 103 -0.52 -4.88 10.63
CA PRO A 103 -1.59 -5.58 9.93
C PRO A 103 -1.04 -6.70 9.05
N LYS A 104 -1.90 -7.65 8.72
CA LYS A 104 -1.57 -8.65 7.71
C LYS A 104 -1.84 -8.04 6.35
N LEU A 105 -0.94 -8.32 5.40
CA LEU A 105 -1.06 -7.76 4.06
C LEU A 105 -1.45 -8.84 3.06
N TYR A 106 -2.35 -8.48 2.16
CA TYR A 106 -2.82 -9.39 1.11
C TYR A 106 -2.84 -8.67 -0.22
N GLY A 107 -2.60 -9.42 -1.29
CA GLY A 107 -2.76 -8.89 -2.63
C GLY A 107 -4.17 -9.12 -3.15
N ALA A 108 -4.45 -8.56 -4.33
CA ALA A 108 -5.79 -8.65 -4.93
C ALA A 108 -6.25 -10.09 -5.12
N LYS A 109 -5.34 -11.01 -5.43
CA LYS A 109 -5.74 -12.40 -5.63
C LYS A 109 -6.09 -13.12 -4.33
N ASN A 110 -5.88 -12.47 -3.18
CA ASN A 110 -6.28 -13.00 -1.89
C ASN A 110 -7.54 -12.30 -1.37
N ALA A 111 -8.16 -11.46 -2.18
CA ALA A 111 -9.30 -10.68 -1.74
C ALA A 111 -10.48 -11.55 -1.31
N GLU A 112 -10.65 -12.68 -1.98
CA GLU A 112 -11.74 -13.60 -1.65
C GLU A 112 -11.63 -14.11 -0.22
N LEU A 113 -10.42 -14.49 0.16
CA LEU A 113 -10.17 -14.95 1.51
C LEU A 113 -10.44 -13.84 2.53
N ALA A 114 -10.02 -12.63 2.21
CA ALA A 114 -10.23 -11.49 3.11
C ALA A 114 -11.72 -11.22 3.30
N SER A 115 -12.50 -11.33 2.23
CA SER A 115 -13.96 -11.15 2.31
C SER A 115 -14.59 -12.16 3.25
N LEU A 116 -14.15 -13.41 3.16
CA LEU A 116 -14.69 -14.45 4.01
C LEU A 116 -14.38 -14.20 5.49
N LEU A 117 -13.26 -13.58 5.77
CA LEU A 117 -12.88 -13.26 7.13
C LEU A 117 -13.60 -12.02 7.67
N GLY A 118 -14.36 -11.35 6.82
CA GLY A 118 -15.10 -10.18 7.26
C GLY A 118 -14.25 -8.97 7.49
N THR A 119 -13.07 -8.98 6.96
CA THR A 119 -12.23 -7.81 7.09
C THR A 119 -12.57 -6.84 6.00
N TYR A 120 -12.19 -5.94 6.11
CA TYR A 120 -12.47 -5.03 5.20
C TYR A 120 -11.49 -4.63 4.51
N GLU A 121 -11.44 -4.31 3.85
CA GLU A 121 -10.62 -3.78 2.94
C GLU A 121 -10.09 -2.55 3.43
N TYR A 122 -8.96 -2.24 2.99
CA TYR A 122 -8.50 -1.02 3.44
C TYR A 122 -9.30 0.05 2.81
N SER A 123 -9.50 0.01 3.29
CA SER A 123 -10.28 0.65 3.11
C SER A 123 -11.09 0.52 4.02
N ARG A 124 -11.47 -0.08 4.53
CA ARG A 124 -12.19 -0.19 5.30
C ARG A 124 -12.12 -0.14 6.21
N SER A 125 -12.09 0.08 5.97
CA SER A 125 -12.13 0.32 6.52
C SER A 125 -12.52 0.48 6.86
N HIS A 126 -13.11 0.32 6.95
CA HIS A 126 -13.44 0.45 7.30
C HIS A 126 -13.56 0.09 7.57
N ALA A 127 -13.64 -0.11 7.38
CA ALA A 127 -13.65 -0.43 7.65
C ALA A 127 -13.73 -0.48 7.71
#